data_2c568eab3419bc7eb64e97b625c53af4
#
_entry.id   2c568eab3419bc7eb64e97b625c53af4
#
_cell.length_a   1.000
_cell.length_b   1.000
_cell.length_c   1.000
_cell.angle_alpha   90.00
_cell.angle_beta   90.00
_cell.angle_gamma   90.00
#
_symmetry.space_group_name_H-M   'P 1'
#
loop_
_entity.id
_entity.type
_entity.pdbx_description
1 polymer ?
#
loop_
_entity_poly.entity_id
_entity_poly.type
_entity_poly.pdbx_seq_one_letter_code
_entity_poly.pdbx_strand_id
1 'polypeptide(L)'
;EFLNKYFAEKASLYGLKLMVSAGPTHEPIDPVRFIGNHSSGKMGFALAEEAVKRGADVTLIAGPVSLETPHGVKRINVKTAQDMFDACTGNFDKQDIIIMAAAVADYAPIEIASEKVKKKAEDWNIELKKTKDVLGWIGDNKKVNQKLIGFALETENEQANAFGKLERKNLDIIVLNSLKDEGAGFQHDSNKITIIDRNNKVTSFELKSKQDVAIDILDTIENY
;
A
#
# COMPACT_ATOMS: atom_id res chain seq x y z
N GLU A 1 4.48 1.85 33.94
CA GLU A 1 5.24 2.74 33.06
C GLU A 1 6.64 2.15 32.73
N PHE A 2 7.44 1.74 33.74
CA PHE A 2 8.76 1.12 33.55
C PHE A 2 8.73 -0.19 32.74
N LEU A 3 7.80 -1.11 33.02
CA LEU A 3 7.65 -2.35 32.27
C LEU A 3 7.28 -2.11 30.79
N ASN A 4 6.37 -1.18 30.54
CA ASN A 4 5.99 -0.84 29.17
C ASN A 4 7.18 -0.27 28.37
N LYS A 5 7.99 0.58 29.00
CA LYS A 5 9.22 1.12 28.38
C LYS A 5 10.23 0.01 28.14
N TYR A 6 10.45 -0.90 29.10
CA TYR A 6 11.40 -2.00 28.99
C TYR A 6 11.03 -2.99 27.87
N PHE A 7 9.74 -3.33 27.74
CA PHE A 7 9.27 -4.21 26.65
C PHE A 7 9.27 -3.48 25.28
N ALA A 8 8.96 -2.19 25.23
CA ALA A 8 9.02 -1.39 24.01
C ALA A 8 10.47 -1.29 23.48
N GLU A 9 11.46 -1.07 24.33
CA GLU A 9 12.88 -0.99 23.94
C GLU A 9 13.45 -2.33 23.42
N LYS A 10 12.77 -3.45 23.67
CA LYS A 10 13.11 -4.79 23.13
C LYS A 10 12.31 -5.14 21.87
N ALA A 11 11.38 -4.30 21.47
CA ALA A 11 10.61 -4.52 20.25
C ALA A 11 11.50 -4.27 19.02
N SER A 12 11.39 -5.15 18.03
CA SER A 12 12.35 -5.23 16.91
C SER A 12 12.41 -3.99 16.01
N LEU A 13 11.30 -3.21 15.95
CA LEU A 13 11.22 -1.95 15.19
C LEU A 13 11.22 -0.71 16.09
N TYR A 14 11.62 -0.83 17.36
CA TYR A 14 11.63 0.30 18.29
C TYR A 14 12.49 1.46 17.76
N GLY A 15 11.89 2.65 17.76
CA GLY A 15 12.55 3.88 17.32
C GLY A 15 12.58 4.10 15.80
N LEU A 16 12.15 3.11 15.01
CA LEU A 16 12.04 3.27 13.55
C LEU A 16 10.70 3.94 13.18
N LYS A 17 10.75 4.77 12.14
CA LYS A 17 9.59 5.42 11.54
C LYS A 17 9.16 4.65 10.32
N LEU A 18 7.89 4.26 10.29
CA LEU A 18 7.34 3.43 9.24
C LEU A 18 6.10 4.08 8.63
N MET A 19 6.10 4.25 7.31
CA MET A 19 4.95 4.74 6.55
C MET A 19 4.31 3.59 5.77
N VAL A 20 2.99 3.46 5.90
CA VAL A 20 2.20 2.51 5.11
C VAL A 20 1.16 3.27 4.31
N SER A 21 1.05 3.00 3.00
CA SER A 21 -0.13 3.40 2.23
C SER A 21 -1.13 2.25 2.16
N ALA A 22 -2.43 2.53 2.27
CA ALA A 22 -3.48 1.50 2.30
C ALA A 22 -4.77 1.94 1.62
N GLY A 23 -5.58 0.98 1.20
CA GLY A 23 -6.90 1.23 0.60
C GLY A 23 -6.84 1.65 -0.87
N PRO A 24 -8.00 1.88 -1.48
CA PRO A 24 -8.11 2.39 -2.85
C PRO A 24 -7.95 3.91 -2.89
N THR A 25 -7.80 4.47 -4.09
CA THR A 25 -8.16 5.86 -4.36
C THR A 25 -9.47 5.93 -5.15
N HIS A 26 -10.20 7.02 -4.97
CA HIS A 26 -11.47 7.29 -5.65
C HIS A 26 -11.33 8.55 -6.48
N GLU A 27 -11.29 8.37 -7.81
CA GLU A 27 -11.14 9.47 -8.76
C GLU A 27 -12.53 9.95 -9.18
N PRO A 28 -12.99 11.13 -8.74
CA PRO A 28 -14.37 11.55 -8.93
C PRO A 28 -14.68 11.77 -10.42
N ILE A 29 -15.84 11.30 -10.85
CA ILE A 29 -16.47 11.60 -12.13
C ILE A 29 -17.44 12.76 -11.95
N ASP A 30 -18.24 12.69 -10.87
CA ASP A 30 -19.18 13.70 -10.41
C ASP A 30 -19.37 13.59 -8.87
N PRO A 31 -20.22 14.36 -8.21
CA PRO A 31 -20.42 14.27 -6.75
C PRO A 31 -20.89 12.89 -6.24
N VAL A 32 -21.32 11.99 -7.14
CA VAL A 32 -21.95 10.70 -6.76
C VAL A 32 -21.09 9.51 -7.20
N ARG A 33 -20.36 9.60 -8.33
CA ARG A 33 -19.66 8.48 -8.96
C ARG A 33 -18.15 8.73 -9.04
N PHE A 34 -17.40 7.65 -8.99
CA PHE A 34 -15.94 7.67 -9.08
C PHE A 34 -15.41 6.42 -9.80
N ILE A 35 -14.18 6.50 -10.27
CA ILE A 35 -13.35 5.37 -10.69
C ILE A 35 -12.45 4.99 -9.52
N GLY A 36 -12.30 3.70 -9.25
CA GLY A 36 -11.45 3.23 -8.16
C GLY A 36 -11.24 1.72 -8.22
N ASN A 37 -10.42 1.21 -7.31
CA ASN A 37 -10.11 -0.20 -7.17
C ASN A 37 -10.95 -0.87 -6.07
N HIS A 38 -11.09 -2.19 -6.13
CA HIS A 38 -11.83 -2.98 -5.12
C HIS A 38 -11.05 -3.21 -3.81
N SER A 39 -9.96 -2.49 -3.57
CA SER A 39 -9.15 -2.67 -2.37
C SER A 39 -9.93 -2.34 -1.10
N SER A 40 -9.90 -3.25 -0.13
CA SER A 40 -10.49 -3.05 1.20
C SER A 40 -9.54 -2.36 2.20
N GLY A 41 -8.24 -2.23 1.86
CA GLY A 41 -7.22 -1.69 2.75
C GLY A 41 -6.71 -2.64 3.83
N LYS A 42 -7.35 -3.81 4.03
CA LYS A 42 -7.05 -4.74 5.14
C LYS A 42 -5.57 -5.09 5.27
N MET A 43 -4.84 -5.29 4.16
CA MET A 43 -3.42 -5.66 4.22
C MET A 43 -2.55 -4.53 4.80
N GLY A 44 -2.74 -3.29 4.31
CA GLY A 44 -1.99 -2.14 4.84
C GLY A 44 -2.32 -1.83 6.29
N PHE A 45 -3.58 -2.04 6.72
CA PHE A 45 -3.97 -1.89 8.12
C PHE A 45 -3.35 -2.97 9.01
N ALA A 46 -3.30 -4.23 8.56
CA ALA A 46 -2.62 -5.31 9.29
C ALA A 46 -1.11 -5.05 9.44
N LEU A 47 -0.46 -4.53 8.39
CA LEU A 47 0.94 -4.11 8.44
C LEU A 47 1.17 -2.96 9.43
N ALA A 48 0.30 -1.95 9.44
CA ALA A 48 0.39 -0.83 10.37
C ALA A 48 0.20 -1.28 11.82
N GLU A 49 -0.77 -2.16 12.07
CA GLU A 49 -1.03 -2.72 13.41
C GLU A 49 0.16 -3.53 13.91
N GLU A 50 0.68 -4.44 13.08
CA GLU A 50 1.82 -5.29 13.47
C GLU A 50 3.09 -4.46 13.68
N ALA A 51 3.34 -3.44 12.85
CA ALA A 51 4.50 -2.54 13.01
C ALA A 51 4.46 -1.78 14.35
N VAL A 52 3.28 -1.31 14.78
CA VAL A 52 3.12 -0.69 16.11
C VAL A 52 3.38 -1.70 17.23
N LYS A 53 2.90 -2.95 17.12
CA LYS A 53 3.18 -4.02 18.09
C LYS A 53 4.69 -4.27 18.23
N ARG A 54 5.45 -4.08 17.15
CA ARG A 54 6.93 -4.15 17.12
C ARG A 54 7.63 -2.85 17.52
N GLY A 55 6.89 -1.83 17.96
CA GLY A 55 7.43 -0.59 18.52
C GLY A 55 7.77 0.51 17.54
N ALA A 56 7.37 0.40 16.27
CA ALA A 56 7.57 1.45 15.28
C ALA A 56 6.65 2.66 15.50
N ASP A 57 7.12 3.86 15.12
CA ASP A 57 6.30 5.07 14.95
C ASP A 57 5.63 5.02 13.56
N VAL A 58 4.34 4.70 13.52
CA VAL A 58 3.64 4.36 12.28
C VAL A 58 2.77 5.50 11.78
N THR A 59 3.00 5.91 10.53
CA THR A 59 2.11 6.79 9.75
C THR A 59 1.39 5.98 8.68
N LEU A 60 0.07 5.87 8.78
CA LEU A 60 -0.80 5.19 7.83
C LEU A 60 -1.50 6.21 6.93
N ILE A 61 -1.20 6.20 5.62
CA ILE A 61 -1.89 7.01 4.62
C ILE A 61 -2.98 6.15 4.00
N ALA A 62 -4.24 6.45 4.33
CA ALA A 62 -5.37 5.59 3.99
C ALA A 62 -6.33 6.26 3.01
N GLY A 63 -6.57 5.60 1.88
CA GLY A 63 -7.68 5.90 0.99
C GLY A 63 -9.02 5.57 1.64
N PRO A 64 -10.17 5.78 0.94
CA PRO A 64 -11.50 5.58 1.49
C PRO A 64 -11.77 4.12 1.86
N VAL A 65 -11.77 3.84 3.15
CA VAL A 65 -12.09 2.53 3.75
C VAL A 65 -12.83 2.71 5.06
N SER A 66 -13.64 1.70 5.46
CA SER A 66 -14.41 1.70 6.70
C SER A 66 -13.66 1.12 7.90
N LEU A 67 -12.38 0.78 7.74
CA LEU A 67 -11.58 0.19 8.81
C LEU A 67 -11.25 1.22 9.89
N GLU A 68 -11.35 0.80 11.15
CA GLU A 68 -10.90 1.60 12.29
C GLU A 68 -9.38 1.73 12.30
N THR A 69 -8.90 2.86 12.81
CA THR A 69 -7.45 3.10 12.93
C THR A 69 -6.88 2.23 14.04
N PRO A 70 -5.85 1.40 13.79
CA PRO A 70 -5.21 0.63 14.84
C PRO A 70 -4.65 1.56 15.94
N HIS A 71 -4.73 1.09 17.19
CA HIS A 71 -4.22 1.87 18.33
C HIS A 71 -2.73 2.21 18.14
N GLY A 72 -2.35 3.45 18.42
CA GLY A 72 -0.96 3.93 18.29
C GLY A 72 -0.55 4.33 16.87
N VAL A 73 -1.40 4.17 15.86
CA VAL A 73 -1.14 4.56 14.48
C VAL A 73 -1.60 6.00 14.22
N LYS A 74 -0.72 6.80 13.63
CA LYS A 74 -1.09 8.11 13.08
C LYS A 74 -1.68 7.94 11.69
N ARG A 75 -3.00 8.15 11.53
CA ARG A 75 -3.69 8.03 10.25
C ARG A 75 -3.83 9.38 9.54
N ILE A 76 -3.56 9.37 8.23
CA ILE A 76 -3.82 10.48 7.29
C ILE A 76 -4.81 9.95 6.27
N ASN A 77 -6.01 10.54 6.22
CA ASN A 77 -7.02 10.15 5.23
C ASN A 77 -6.79 10.91 3.93
N VAL A 78 -6.89 10.20 2.83
CA VAL A 78 -6.81 10.72 1.45
C VAL A 78 -7.97 10.19 0.64
N LYS A 79 -8.29 10.81 -0.50
CA LYS A 79 -9.39 10.39 -1.34
C LYS A 79 -8.91 10.02 -2.75
N THR A 80 -8.11 10.86 -3.38
CA THR A 80 -7.67 10.72 -4.76
C THR A 80 -6.22 10.24 -4.85
N ALA A 81 -5.80 9.82 -6.05
CA ALA A 81 -4.41 9.52 -6.35
C ALA A 81 -3.50 10.74 -6.12
N GLN A 82 -4.01 11.96 -6.40
CA GLN A 82 -3.27 13.19 -6.12
C GLN A 82 -3.08 13.40 -4.62
N ASP A 83 -4.13 13.22 -3.81
CA ASP A 83 -4.01 13.33 -2.34
C ASP A 83 -3.03 12.29 -1.78
N MET A 84 -3.09 11.04 -2.31
CA MET A 84 -2.17 9.97 -1.92
C MET A 84 -0.72 10.35 -2.26
N PHE A 85 -0.49 10.89 -3.46
CA PHE A 85 0.82 11.37 -3.89
C PHE A 85 1.34 12.46 -2.94
N ASP A 86 0.55 13.50 -2.69
CA ASP A 86 0.96 14.63 -1.86
C ASP A 86 1.21 14.22 -0.40
N ALA A 87 0.36 13.34 0.16
CA ALA A 87 0.52 12.83 1.51
C ALA A 87 1.77 11.92 1.64
N CYS A 88 2.01 11.01 0.68
CA CYS A 88 3.17 10.14 0.70
C CYS A 88 4.47 10.94 0.53
N THR A 89 4.54 11.81 -0.48
CA THR A 89 5.75 12.61 -0.77
C THR A 89 6.05 13.63 0.32
N GLY A 90 5.02 14.18 0.98
CA GLY A 90 5.17 15.10 2.12
C GLY A 90 5.67 14.44 3.42
N ASN A 91 5.59 13.10 3.51
CA ASN A 91 5.97 12.37 4.73
C ASN A 91 7.18 11.44 4.54
N PHE A 92 7.52 11.01 3.31
CA PHE A 92 8.52 9.94 3.05
C PHE A 92 9.93 10.26 3.57
N ASP A 93 10.34 11.52 3.54
CA ASP A 93 11.73 11.94 3.83
C ASP A 93 12.18 11.60 5.27
N LYS A 94 11.23 11.45 6.19
CA LYS A 94 11.47 11.17 7.61
C LYS A 94 11.28 9.69 7.97
N GLN A 95 10.99 8.84 7.00
CA GLN A 95 10.71 7.43 7.25
C GLN A 95 11.95 6.58 7.06
N ASP A 96 12.08 5.53 7.85
CA ASP A 96 13.11 4.50 7.71
C ASP A 96 12.61 3.36 6.80
N ILE A 97 11.32 3.03 6.91
CA ILE A 97 10.65 1.97 6.15
C ILE A 97 9.39 2.55 5.50
N ILE A 98 9.22 2.28 4.21
CA ILE A 98 8.09 2.76 3.41
C ILE A 98 7.42 1.56 2.73
N ILE A 99 6.16 1.29 3.06
CA ILE A 99 5.39 0.17 2.52
C ILE A 99 4.22 0.71 1.69
N MET A 100 4.28 0.50 0.38
CA MET A 100 3.28 1.00 -0.56
C MET A 100 2.29 -0.11 -0.92
N ALA A 101 1.25 -0.26 -0.06
CA ALA A 101 0.22 -1.29 -0.20
C ALA A 101 -1.14 -0.75 -0.69
N ALA A 102 -1.26 0.55 -0.95
CA ALA A 102 -2.46 1.14 -1.51
C ALA A 102 -2.70 0.71 -2.97
N ALA A 103 -3.96 0.57 -3.35
CA ALA A 103 -4.39 0.36 -4.73
C ALA A 103 -4.76 1.72 -5.35
N VAL A 104 -3.74 2.46 -5.77
CA VAL A 104 -3.91 3.76 -6.41
C VAL A 104 -4.44 3.56 -7.83
N ALA A 105 -5.43 4.36 -8.24
CA ALA A 105 -5.93 4.32 -9.61
C ALA A 105 -4.89 4.91 -10.57
N ASP A 106 -4.60 4.20 -11.67
CA ASP A 106 -3.63 4.64 -12.69
C ASP A 106 -4.17 5.76 -13.58
N TYR A 107 -5.50 5.92 -13.61
CA TYR A 107 -6.20 6.91 -14.43
C TYR A 107 -7.28 7.64 -13.64
N ALA A 108 -7.45 8.92 -13.93
CA ALA A 108 -8.50 9.78 -13.37
C ALA A 108 -9.23 10.52 -14.51
N PRO A 109 -10.51 10.90 -14.35
CA PRO A 109 -11.21 11.77 -15.30
C PRO A 109 -10.45 13.09 -15.53
N ILE A 110 -10.38 13.53 -16.80
CA ILE A 110 -9.81 14.84 -17.14
C ILE A 110 -10.69 15.94 -16.56
N GLU A 111 -12.01 15.81 -16.76
CA GLU A 111 -13.01 16.74 -16.25
C GLU A 111 -13.88 16.08 -15.19
N ILE A 112 -14.11 16.81 -14.11
CA ILE A 112 -14.99 16.40 -13.02
C ILE A 112 -16.24 17.26 -13.08
N ALA A 113 -17.40 16.63 -13.28
CA ALA A 113 -18.67 17.36 -13.31
C ALA A 113 -19.02 17.89 -11.89
N SER A 114 -19.41 19.17 -11.82
CA SER A 114 -19.82 19.82 -10.55
C SER A 114 -21.19 19.31 -10.05
N GLU A 115 -22.01 18.77 -10.95
CA GLU A 115 -23.32 18.20 -10.64
C GLU A 115 -23.39 16.75 -11.14
N LYS A 116 -24.32 15.96 -10.56
CA LYS A 116 -24.59 14.60 -11.01
C LYS A 116 -24.99 14.60 -12.50
N VAL A 117 -24.19 13.95 -13.34
CA VAL A 117 -24.49 13.81 -14.77
C VAL A 117 -25.76 13.00 -14.95
N LYS A 118 -26.81 13.61 -15.54
CA LYS A 118 -28.09 12.96 -15.80
C LYS A 118 -27.98 11.99 -16.98
N LYS A 119 -28.73 10.89 -16.93
CA LYS A 119 -28.83 9.94 -18.05
C LYS A 119 -29.36 10.66 -19.30
N LYS A 120 -28.63 10.52 -20.40
CA LYS A 120 -29.02 10.98 -21.73
C LYS A 120 -29.44 9.80 -22.60
N ALA A 121 -30.02 10.07 -23.78
CA ALA A 121 -30.35 9.02 -24.74
C ALA A 121 -29.12 8.44 -25.44
N GLU A 122 -28.04 9.23 -25.51
CA GLU A 122 -26.76 8.89 -26.13
C GLU A 122 -25.79 8.27 -25.12
N ASP A 123 -24.79 7.54 -25.63
CA ASP A 123 -23.68 7.00 -24.84
C ASP A 123 -22.89 8.11 -24.16
N TRP A 124 -22.36 7.82 -22.98
CA TRP A 124 -21.55 8.76 -22.23
C TRP A 124 -20.09 8.28 -22.19
N ASN A 125 -19.21 9.05 -22.78
CA ASN A 125 -17.78 8.81 -22.77
C ASN A 125 -17.10 9.66 -21.67
N ILE A 126 -16.13 9.06 -21.00
CA ILE A 126 -15.31 9.72 -19.98
C ILE A 126 -13.86 9.70 -20.47
N GLU A 127 -13.31 10.86 -20.70
CA GLU A 127 -11.88 11.00 -21.03
C GLU A 127 -11.03 10.90 -19.78
N LEU A 128 -9.97 10.08 -19.86
CA LEU A 128 -9.10 9.80 -18.73
C LEU A 128 -7.68 10.31 -18.98
N LYS A 129 -7.03 10.78 -17.92
CA LYS A 129 -5.59 11.10 -17.87
C LYS A 129 -4.89 10.19 -16.88
N LYS A 130 -3.59 9.95 -17.10
CA LYS A 130 -2.75 9.23 -16.14
C LYS A 130 -2.63 10.00 -14.83
N THR A 131 -2.64 9.27 -13.73
CA THR A 131 -2.34 9.80 -12.39
C THR A 131 -0.82 9.84 -12.15
N LYS A 132 -0.41 10.48 -11.06
CA LYS A 132 1.00 10.49 -10.67
C LYS A 132 1.41 9.12 -10.10
N ASP A 133 2.57 8.65 -10.50
CA ASP A 133 3.15 7.40 -10.01
C ASP A 133 3.84 7.62 -8.66
N VAL A 134 3.10 7.42 -7.58
CA VAL A 134 3.59 7.62 -6.21
C VAL A 134 4.80 6.74 -5.91
N LEU A 135 4.70 5.44 -6.27
CA LEU A 135 5.74 4.45 -5.99
C LEU A 135 7.03 4.75 -6.76
N GLY A 136 6.90 5.09 -8.06
CA GLY A 136 8.03 5.47 -8.89
C GLY A 136 8.72 6.72 -8.35
N TRP A 137 7.96 7.75 -8.01
CA TRP A 137 8.53 8.97 -7.47
C TRP A 137 9.29 8.74 -6.16
N ILE A 138 8.75 7.95 -5.23
CA ILE A 138 9.45 7.61 -3.98
C ILE A 138 10.72 6.81 -4.28
N GLY A 139 10.67 5.84 -5.19
CA GLY A 139 11.83 5.05 -5.58
C GLY A 139 12.97 5.89 -6.15
N ASP A 140 12.64 6.92 -6.96
CA ASP A 140 13.61 7.84 -7.54
C ASP A 140 14.21 8.81 -6.50
N ASN A 141 13.49 9.09 -5.41
CA ASN A 141 13.87 10.10 -4.40
C ASN A 141 14.27 9.52 -3.04
N LYS A 142 14.13 8.21 -2.81
CA LYS A 142 14.47 7.59 -1.52
C LYS A 142 15.95 7.72 -1.19
N LYS A 143 16.25 7.85 0.10
CA LYS A 143 17.61 7.85 0.62
C LYS A 143 18.17 6.42 0.70
N VAL A 144 19.49 6.29 0.74
CA VAL A 144 20.18 4.98 0.80
C VAL A 144 19.79 4.16 2.03
N ASN A 145 19.49 4.81 3.15
CA ASN A 145 19.10 4.16 4.40
C ASN A 145 17.59 3.88 4.51
N GLN A 146 16.79 4.26 3.52
CA GLN A 146 15.36 3.98 3.50
C GLN A 146 15.07 2.66 2.78
N LYS A 147 14.26 1.80 3.40
CA LYS A 147 13.75 0.57 2.77
C LYS A 147 12.40 0.87 2.12
N LEU A 148 12.28 0.59 0.82
CA LEU A 148 11.05 0.77 0.04
C LEU A 148 10.46 -0.58 -0.37
N ILE A 149 9.26 -0.84 0.09
CA ILE A 149 8.53 -2.08 -0.17
C ILE A 149 7.31 -1.76 -1.04
N GLY A 150 7.19 -2.45 -2.18
CA GLY A 150 6.05 -2.33 -3.08
C GLY A 150 5.20 -3.59 -3.09
N PHE A 151 3.95 -3.47 -3.56
CA PHE A 151 3.06 -4.58 -3.81
C PHE A 151 2.81 -4.73 -5.31
N ALA A 152 2.68 -5.97 -5.76
CA ALA A 152 2.21 -6.33 -7.08
C ALA A 152 1.03 -7.30 -6.97
N LEU A 153 0.02 -7.07 -7.79
CA LEU A 153 -1.10 -7.98 -8.00
C LEU A 153 -1.12 -8.32 -9.48
N GLU A 154 -0.76 -9.54 -9.81
CA GLU A 154 -0.56 -9.97 -11.19
C GLU A 154 -1.48 -11.15 -11.52
N THR A 155 -1.81 -11.30 -12.79
CA THR A 155 -2.64 -12.39 -13.32
C THR A 155 -1.87 -13.29 -14.26
N GLU A 156 -0.81 -12.78 -14.90
CA GLU A 156 0.04 -13.48 -15.86
C GLU A 156 1.49 -13.08 -15.69
N ASN A 157 2.42 -14.00 -15.98
CA ASN A 157 3.87 -13.77 -15.89
C ASN A 157 4.30 -13.12 -14.55
N GLU A 158 3.65 -13.56 -13.48
CA GLU A 158 3.62 -12.90 -12.16
C GLU A 158 5.01 -12.55 -11.64
N GLN A 159 5.94 -13.52 -11.62
CA GLN A 159 7.29 -13.28 -11.12
C GLN A 159 8.09 -12.33 -12.03
N ALA A 160 8.00 -12.50 -13.36
CA ALA A 160 8.73 -11.64 -14.30
C ALA A 160 8.25 -10.18 -14.20
N ASN A 161 6.93 -9.98 -14.07
CA ASN A 161 6.34 -8.65 -13.88
C ASN A 161 6.77 -8.04 -12.54
N ALA A 162 6.79 -8.84 -11.46
CA ALA A 162 7.24 -8.40 -10.15
C ALA A 162 8.72 -8.00 -10.16
N PHE A 163 9.62 -8.80 -10.76
CA PHE A 163 11.01 -8.43 -10.95
C PHE A 163 11.17 -7.13 -11.73
N GLY A 164 10.49 -7.01 -12.88
CA GLY A 164 10.55 -5.79 -13.66
C GLY A 164 10.02 -4.55 -12.90
N LYS A 165 9.01 -4.72 -12.02
CA LYS A 165 8.51 -3.64 -11.15
C LYS A 165 9.50 -3.30 -10.05
N LEU A 166 10.13 -4.30 -9.43
CA LEU A 166 11.16 -4.11 -8.40
C LEU A 166 12.30 -3.24 -8.93
N GLU A 167 12.81 -3.54 -10.11
CA GLU A 167 13.89 -2.78 -10.75
C GLU A 167 13.42 -1.38 -11.17
N ARG A 168 12.35 -1.27 -11.97
CA ARG A 168 11.87 0.01 -12.50
C ARG A 168 11.46 1.00 -11.42
N LYS A 169 10.99 0.52 -10.24
CA LYS A 169 10.56 1.37 -9.12
C LYS A 169 11.61 1.48 -8.03
N ASN A 170 12.82 0.99 -8.26
CA ASN A 170 13.93 1.04 -7.30
C ASN A 170 13.53 0.53 -5.91
N LEU A 171 12.76 -0.59 -5.86
CA LEU A 171 12.33 -1.20 -4.61
C LEU A 171 13.45 -2.02 -3.97
N ASP A 172 13.38 -2.20 -2.66
CA ASP A 172 14.22 -3.14 -1.93
C ASP A 172 13.55 -4.51 -1.85
N ILE A 173 12.23 -4.50 -1.70
CA ILE A 173 11.40 -5.71 -1.61
C ILE A 173 10.10 -5.48 -2.40
N ILE A 174 9.63 -6.51 -3.09
CA ILE A 174 8.30 -6.55 -3.67
C ILE A 174 7.51 -7.73 -3.11
N VAL A 175 6.27 -7.47 -2.70
CA VAL A 175 5.31 -8.48 -2.24
C VAL A 175 4.34 -8.75 -3.38
N LEU A 176 4.43 -9.94 -3.94
CA LEU A 176 3.58 -10.40 -5.04
C LEU A 176 2.40 -11.18 -4.50
N ASN A 177 1.19 -10.74 -4.87
CA ASN A 177 -0.07 -11.44 -4.68
C ASN A 177 -0.51 -12.05 -6.01
N SER A 178 -0.97 -13.31 -5.99
CA SER A 178 -1.60 -13.94 -7.15
C SER A 178 -3.12 -13.88 -7.02
N LEU A 179 -3.81 -13.56 -8.11
CA LEU A 179 -5.27 -13.70 -8.20
C LEU A 179 -5.70 -15.11 -8.59
N LYS A 180 -4.77 -15.99 -8.93
CA LYS A 180 -5.05 -17.40 -9.31
C LYS A 180 -5.35 -18.29 -8.11
N ASP A 181 -4.89 -17.89 -6.92
CA ASP A 181 -5.10 -18.66 -5.70
C ASP A 181 -6.51 -18.40 -5.15
N GLU A 182 -7.33 -19.43 -5.04
CA GLU A 182 -8.68 -19.38 -4.46
C GLU A 182 -8.59 -18.93 -2.99
N GLY A 183 -9.35 -17.88 -2.62
CA GLY A 183 -9.29 -17.28 -1.28
C GLY A 183 -8.24 -16.18 -1.09
N ALA A 184 -7.43 -15.88 -2.12
CA ALA A 184 -6.52 -14.73 -2.12
C ALA A 184 -7.14 -13.51 -2.83
N GLY A 185 -6.76 -12.30 -2.44
CA GLY A 185 -7.16 -11.06 -3.10
C GLY A 185 -7.78 -9.99 -2.21
N PHE A 186 -8.37 -8.95 -2.82
CA PHE A 186 -8.76 -7.72 -2.14
C PHE A 186 -9.88 -7.87 -1.10
N GLN A 187 -10.83 -8.75 -1.31
CA GLN A 187 -12.03 -8.90 -0.46
C GLN A 187 -11.91 -9.98 0.61
N HIS A 188 -10.93 -10.88 0.49
CA HIS A 188 -10.70 -11.98 1.44
C HIS A 188 -9.93 -11.53 2.67
N ASP A 189 -10.08 -12.26 3.78
CA ASP A 189 -9.31 -12.05 5.02
C ASP A 189 -7.97 -12.78 5.01
N SER A 190 -7.76 -13.64 4.02
CA SER A 190 -6.53 -14.39 3.77
C SER A 190 -5.77 -13.84 2.57
N ASN A 191 -4.49 -14.19 2.51
CA ASN A 191 -3.64 -13.90 1.38
C ASN A 191 -2.54 -14.96 1.23
N LYS A 192 -2.10 -15.20 -0.01
CA LYS A 192 -0.92 -16.00 -0.34
C LYS A 192 0.05 -15.12 -1.08
N ILE A 193 1.28 -15.02 -0.57
CA ILE A 193 2.26 -14.10 -1.09
C ILE A 193 3.56 -14.78 -1.49
N THR A 194 4.26 -14.15 -2.43
CA THR A 194 5.67 -14.41 -2.70
C THR A 194 6.43 -13.10 -2.52
N ILE A 195 7.48 -13.12 -1.72
CA ILE A 195 8.36 -11.97 -1.49
C ILE A 195 9.62 -12.13 -2.35
N ILE A 196 9.98 -11.08 -3.06
CA ILE A 196 11.19 -11.01 -3.87
C ILE A 196 11.99 -9.80 -3.40
N ASP A 197 13.25 -10.00 -3.05
CA ASP A 197 14.16 -8.92 -2.67
C ASP A 197 15.09 -8.50 -3.83
N ARG A 198 15.80 -7.40 -3.63
CA ARG A 198 16.75 -6.86 -4.63
C ARG A 198 17.94 -7.81 -4.94
N ASN A 199 18.21 -8.76 -4.04
CA ASN A 199 19.24 -9.78 -4.25
C ASN A 199 18.71 -10.99 -5.03
N ASN A 200 17.50 -10.88 -5.60
CA ASN A 200 16.79 -11.94 -6.34
C ASN A 200 16.43 -13.17 -5.47
N LYS A 201 16.41 -13.03 -4.15
CA LYS A 201 15.90 -14.07 -3.26
C LYS A 201 14.38 -14.09 -3.36
N VAL A 202 13.83 -15.26 -3.68
CA VAL A 202 12.38 -15.50 -3.79
C VAL A 202 11.96 -16.38 -2.63
N THR A 203 10.98 -15.92 -1.85
CA THR A 203 10.42 -16.67 -0.72
C THR A 203 8.89 -16.72 -0.87
N SER A 204 8.33 -17.91 -1.01
CA SER A 204 6.88 -18.13 -1.10
C SER A 204 6.31 -18.55 0.23
N PHE A 205 5.13 -18.05 0.55
CA PHE A 205 4.40 -18.34 1.78
C PHE A 205 3.07 -18.99 1.44
N GLU A 206 2.60 -19.86 2.31
CA GLU A 206 1.29 -20.49 2.18
C GLU A 206 0.15 -19.50 2.44
N LEU A 207 -1.08 -19.90 2.09
CA LEU A 207 -2.28 -19.11 2.36
C LEU A 207 -2.47 -18.93 3.87
N LYS A 208 -2.48 -17.69 4.34
CA LYS A 208 -2.61 -17.33 5.76
C LYS A 208 -3.56 -16.14 5.93
N SER A 209 -3.91 -15.83 7.16
CA SER A 209 -4.60 -14.57 7.48
C SER A 209 -3.74 -13.36 7.09
N LYS A 210 -4.36 -12.22 6.81
CA LYS A 210 -3.61 -10.99 6.51
C LYS A 210 -2.76 -10.51 7.70
N GLN A 211 -3.15 -10.85 8.92
CA GLN A 211 -2.34 -10.62 10.11
C GLN A 211 -1.05 -11.43 10.08
N ASP A 212 -1.15 -12.75 9.81
CA ASP A 212 0.04 -13.60 9.73
C ASP A 212 0.93 -13.22 8.53
N VAL A 213 0.33 -12.82 7.40
CA VAL A 213 1.07 -12.30 6.26
C VAL A 213 1.80 -10.99 6.60
N ALA A 214 1.21 -10.12 7.42
CA ALA A 214 1.89 -8.91 7.88
C ALA A 214 3.12 -9.25 8.75
N ILE A 215 3.05 -10.29 9.58
CA ILE A 215 4.18 -10.82 10.34
C ILE A 215 5.29 -11.28 9.39
N ASP A 216 4.97 -12.16 8.41
CA ASP A 216 5.94 -12.66 7.43
C ASP A 216 6.64 -11.53 6.65
N ILE A 217 5.89 -10.49 6.25
CA ILE A 217 6.44 -9.34 5.53
C ILE A 217 7.40 -8.54 6.43
N LEU A 218 6.98 -8.22 7.66
CA LEU A 218 7.84 -7.45 8.58
C LEU A 218 9.07 -8.24 8.99
N ASP A 219 8.95 -9.56 9.26
CA ASP A 219 10.10 -10.44 9.51
C ASP A 219 11.10 -10.41 8.34
N THR A 220 10.59 -10.42 7.11
CA THR A 220 11.46 -10.32 5.93
C THR A 220 12.16 -8.96 5.84
N ILE A 221 11.46 -7.85 6.15
CA ILE A 221 12.02 -6.50 6.12
C ILE A 221 13.10 -6.32 7.20
N GLU A 222 12.91 -6.88 8.38
CA GLU A 222 13.87 -6.83 9.48
C GLU A 222 15.16 -7.58 9.17
N ASN A 223 15.05 -8.73 8.47
CA ASN A 223 16.17 -9.59 8.11
C ASN A 223 16.85 -9.22 6.77
N TYR A 224 16.33 -8.22 6.06
CA TYR A 224 16.90 -7.66 4.83
C TYR A 224 17.88 -6.54 5.16
#